data_0f6ed24991b587e249006b7d9339d642
#
_entry.id   0f6ed24991b587e249006b7d9339d642
#
_cell.length_a   1.000
_cell.length_b   1.000
_cell.length_c   1.000
_cell.angle_alpha   90.00
_cell.angle_beta   90.00
_cell.angle_gamma   90.00
#
_symmetry.space_group_name_H-M   'P 1'
#
loop_
_entity.id
_entity.type
_entity.pdbx_description
1 polymer ?
#
loop_
_entity_poly.entity_id
_entity_poly.type
_entity_poly.pdbx_seq_one_letter_code
_entity_poly.pdbx_strand_id
1 'polypeptide(L)'
;MDASELLKRYDAGETDFQGENLCGVNLSGTDLIGADFSGCDLRGANLILTYLNRANFNRANLQGAQLCGANLSQADLLGANLQDADLHGVILYAADLRGANIALANLLDSNLISADLRNVNLSGANLRGACLRGVNMRYEKRVYNGVNLRGADLHNADLRGANLTGADLSRADLTEANLNEASLREVTLTEADLSGASLQSTFLSDLIGIAVVWKQANLRDAKLERADLSDGDFTGCDLSEANLTGANLTKIKAPQAVMRRSRFNRADLSRADLRGVDLTEAVFIEAYLGRADLRNSILKDANFAKAELSSANLQGANMQGAILPDNSTYED
;
A
#
# COMPACT_ATOMS: atom_id res chain seq x y z
N MET A 1 30.71 19.99 16.45
CA MET A 1 31.15 19.12 17.59
C MET A 1 31.70 17.83 17.00
N ASP A 2 32.75 17.26 17.55
CA ASP A 2 33.23 15.93 17.15
C ASP A 2 32.64 14.82 18.05
N ALA A 3 32.83 13.55 17.64
CA ALA A 3 32.27 12.39 18.33
C ALA A 3 32.80 12.24 19.78
N SER A 4 34.10 12.52 20.01
CA SER A 4 34.72 12.35 21.32
C SER A 4 34.16 13.35 22.33
N GLU A 5 33.97 14.60 21.92
CA GLU A 5 33.35 15.65 22.70
C GLU A 5 31.89 15.32 23.05
N LEU A 6 31.09 14.90 22.04
CA LEU A 6 29.69 14.53 22.23
C LEU A 6 29.56 13.39 23.27
N LEU A 7 30.30 12.30 23.05
CA LEU A 7 30.25 11.13 23.93
C LEU A 7 30.69 11.48 25.36
N LYS A 8 31.74 12.29 25.53
CA LYS A 8 32.17 12.74 26.84
C LYS A 8 31.10 13.56 27.56
N ARG A 9 30.38 14.43 26.85
CA ARG A 9 29.24 15.20 27.41
C ARG A 9 28.08 14.29 27.77
N TYR A 10 27.74 13.32 26.86
CA TYR A 10 26.69 12.35 27.12
C TYR A 10 27.01 11.47 28.36
N ASP A 11 28.24 10.97 28.47
CA ASP A 11 28.69 10.18 29.62
C ASP A 11 28.65 11.00 30.94
N ALA A 12 28.78 12.32 30.86
CA ALA A 12 28.61 13.23 31.98
C ALA A 12 27.15 13.52 32.34
N GLY A 13 26.18 12.92 31.62
CA GLY A 13 24.74 13.06 31.84
C GLY A 13 24.07 14.17 31.05
N GLU A 14 24.77 14.81 30.11
CA GLU A 14 24.19 15.80 29.21
C GLU A 14 23.51 15.09 28.04
N THR A 15 22.23 15.36 27.82
CA THR A 15 21.44 14.77 26.73
C THR A 15 21.00 15.79 25.68
N ASP A 16 21.19 17.08 25.91
CA ASP A 16 20.78 18.16 25.02
C ASP A 16 21.92 18.55 24.06
N PHE A 17 21.72 18.17 22.76
CA PHE A 17 22.63 18.50 21.65
C PHE A 17 21.90 19.32 20.58
N GLN A 18 20.81 19.98 20.93
CA GLN A 18 19.96 20.71 20.00
C GLN A 18 20.74 21.68 19.11
N GLY A 19 20.49 21.61 17.79
CA GLY A 19 21.04 22.53 16.79
C GLY A 19 22.55 22.39 16.52
N GLU A 20 23.21 21.39 17.11
CA GLU A 20 24.64 21.16 16.88
C GLU A 20 24.94 20.74 15.44
N ASN A 21 26.11 21.13 14.96
CA ASN A 21 26.63 20.65 13.69
C ASN A 21 27.42 19.34 13.90
N LEU A 22 26.80 18.24 13.47
CA LEU A 22 27.29 16.86 13.58
C LEU A 22 27.47 16.23 12.19
N CYS A 23 27.64 17.06 11.15
CA CYS A 23 27.81 16.60 9.77
C CYS A 23 29.00 15.64 9.66
N GLY A 24 28.76 14.44 9.11
CA GLY A 24 29.76 13.40 8.92
C GLY A 24 30.34 12.79 10.20
N VAL A 25 29.76 13.08 11.39
CA VAL A 25 30.22 12.52 12.66
C VAL A 25 30.11 10.99 12.65
N ASN A 26 31.07 10.32 13.27
CA ASN A 26 31.02 8.87 13.47
C ASN A 26 30.62 8.53 14.92
N LEU A 27 29.36 8.06 15.09
CA LEU A 27 28.78 7.63 16.35
C LEU A 27 28.36 6.15 16.27
N SER A 28 28.93 5.36 15.34
CA SER A 28 28.54 3.97 15.17
C SER A 28 28.71 3.14 16.44
N GLY A 29 27.69 2.30 16.74
CA GLY A 29 27.68 1.38 17.89
C GLY A 29 27.58 2.05 19.25
N THR A 30 27.35 3.36 19.34
CA THR A 30 27.26 4.08 20.61
C THR A 30 25.86 4.02 21.22
N ASP A 31 25.77 4.22 22.54
CA ASP A 31 24.52 4.39 23.27
C ASP A 31 24.22 5.88 23.46
N LEU A 32 23.10 6.32 22.86
CA LEU A 32 22.63 7.71 22.86
C LEU A 32 21.11 7.74 23.13
N ILE A 33 20.64 6.81 23.97
CA ILE A 33 19.22 6.67 24.32
C ILE A 33 18.69 7.97 24.93
N GLY A 34 17.61 8.50 24.36
CA GLY A 34 16.94 9.71 24.85
C GLY A 34 17.72 11.01 24.61
N ALA A 35 18.79 10.99 23.83
CA ALA A 35 19.51 12.21 23.44
C ALA A 35 18.64 13.12 22.58
N ASP A 36 18.76 14.43 22.77
CA ASP A 36 18.09 15.46 21.97
C ASP A 36 19.00 15.97 20.87
N PHE A 37 18.70 15.56 19.63
CA PHE A 37 19.34 16.00 18.40
C PHE A 37 18.41 16.88 17.56
N SER A 38 17.41 17.49 18.19
CA SER A 38 16.46 18.32 17.45
C SER A 38 17.15 19.48 16.73
N GLY A 39 16.80 19.66 15.46
CA GLY A 39 17.40 20.69 14.60
C GLY A 39 18.88 20.50 14.27
N CYS A 40 19.53 19.40 14.69
CA CYS A 40 20.92 19.11 14.34
C CYS A 40 21.15 18.93 12.85
N ASP A 41 22.35 19.29 12.41
CA ASP A 41 22.88 18.90 11.09
C ASP A 41 23.68 17.60 11.22
N LEU A 42 23.05 16.48 10.84
CA LEU A 42 23.60 15.11 10.87
C LEU A 42 23.82 14.56 9.46
N ARG A 43 23.95 15.42 8.44
CA ARG A 43 24.15 14.98 7.06
C ARG A 43 25.36 14.07 6.93
N GLY A 44 25.17 12.90 6.32
CA GLY A 44 26.22 11.91 6.13
C GLY A 44 26.82 11.35 7.43
N ALA A 45 26.21 11.57 8.59
CA ALA A 45 26.66 11.00 9.87
C ALA A 45 26.59 9.46 9.82
N ASN A 46 27.58 8.82 10.46
CA ASN A 46 27.62 7.38 10.67
C ASN A 46 26.98 7.03 12.02
N LEU A 47 25.75 6.50 11.97
CA LEU A 47 24.94 6.06 13.09
C LEU A 47 24.67 4.55 13.03
N ILE A 48 25.50 3.78 12.32
CA ILE A 48 25.32 2.33 12.17
C ILE A 48 25.31 1.66 13.54
N LEU A 49 24.30 0.78 13.77
CA LEU A 49 24.13 0.01 15.01
C LEU A 49 24.06 0.86 16.29
N THR A 50 23.73 2.15 16.18
CA THR A 50 23.61 3.07 17.34
C THR A 50 22.29 2.83 18.07
N TYR A 51 22.31 2.91 19.41
CA TYR A 51 21.11 2.87 20.23
C TYR A 51 20.56 4.29 20.41
N LEU A 52 19.44 4.59 19.73
CA LEU A 52 18.79 5.90 19.66
C LEU A 52 17.32 5.83 20.11
N ASN A 53 17.01 4.84 20.96
CA ASN A 53 15.66 4.68 21.48
C ASN A 53 15.21 5.97 22.19
N ARG A 54 14.02 6.45 21.85
CA ARG A 54 13.43 7.69 22.42
C ARG A 54 14.26 8.96 22.17
N ALA A 55 15.26 8.92 21.30
CA ALA A 55 15.99 10.13 20.93
C ALA A 55 15.08 11.09 20.16
N ASN A 56 15.34 12.38 20.30
CA ASN A 56 14.61 13.45 19.64
C ASN A 56 15.40 13.94 18.42
N PHE A 57 14.88 13.70 17.22
CA PHE A 57 15.38 14.18 15.92
C PHE A 57 14.42 15.16 15.25
N ASN A 58 13.57 15.83 16.02
CA ASN A 58 12.59 16.77 15.49
C ASN A 58 13.28 17.80 14.59
N ARG A 59 12.90 17.83 13.29
CA ARG A 59 13.48 18.70 12.26
C ARG A 59 15.00 18.58 12.07
N ALA A 60 15.63 17.51 12.53
CA ALA A 60 17.03 17.24 12.25
C ALA A 60 17.26 16.95 10.76
N ASN A 61 18.44 17.27 10.26
CA ASN A 61 18.85 16.96 8.90
C ASN A 61 19.77 15.73 8.89
N LEU A 62 19.22 14.60 8.55
CA LEU A 62 19.87 13.27 8.44
C LEU A 62 20.10 12.85 6.96
N GLN A 63 20.09 13.82 6.03
CA GLN A 63 20.26 13.51 4.61
C GLN A 63 21.53 12.70 4.35
N GLY A 64 21.40 11.55 3.67
CA GLY A 64 22.51 10.65 3.37
C GLY A 64 23.19 10.02 4.58
N ALA A 65 22.59 10.11 5.79
CA ALA A 65 23.14 9.47 6.99
C ALA A 65 23.07 7.95 6.88
N GLN A 66 24.01 7.26 7.54
CA GLN A 66 24.10 5.81 7.63
C GLN A 66 23.50 5.33 8.96
N LEU A 67 22.34 4.71 8.91
CA LEU A 67 21.59 4.23 10.10
C LEU A 67 21.36 2.71 10.06
N CYS A 68 22.17 1.98 9.29
CA CYS A 68 22.01 0.53 9.12
C CYS A 68 21.98 -0.16 10.51
N GLY A 69 20.89 -0.90 10.77
CA GLY A 69 20.69 -1.63 12.02
C GLY A 69 20.56 -0.76 13.29
N ALA A 70 20.47 0.55 13.17
CA ALA A 70 20.25 1.43 14.32
C ALA A 70 18.89 1.19 14.98
N ASN A 71 18.80 1.40 16.30
CA ASN A 71 17.55 1.29 17.04
C ASN A 71 16.98 2.67 17.38
N LEU A 72 15.96 3.07 16.64
CA LEU A 72 15.19 4.32 16.79
C LEU A 72 13.78 4.05 17.36
N SER A 73 13.61 2.98 18.14
CA SER A 73 12.29 2.67 18.71
C SER A 73 11.78 3.85 19.55
N GLN A 74 10.54 4.27 19.30
CA GLN A 74 9.89 5.39 19.97
C GLN A 74 10.62 6.75 19.82
N ALA A 75 11.51 6.88 18.84
CA ALA A 75 12.17 8.17 18.56
C ALA A 75 11.18 9.18 17.96
N ASP A 76 11.41 10.46 18.21
CA ASP A 76 10.70 11.58 17.57
C ASP A 76 11.50 12.06 16.35
N LEU A 77 10.97 11.79 15.16
CA LEU A 77 11.51 12.17 13.86
C LEU A 77 10.58 13.16 13.12
N LEU A 78 9.73 13.88 13.88
CA LEU A 78 8.77 14.81 13.32
C LEU A 78 9.47 15.84 12.41
N GLY A 79 9.12 15.81 11.13
CA GLY A 79 9.67 16.73 10.13
C GLY A 79 11.17 16.57 9.85
N ALA A 80 11.80 15.48 10.29
CA ALA A 80 13.20 15.19 9.98
C ALA A 80 13.42 14.97 8.48
N ASN A 81 14.62 15.30 7.99
CA ASN A 81 15.05 15.03 6.63
C ASN A 81 15.99 13.81 6.60
N LEU A 82 15.49 12.69 6.10
CA LEU A 82 16.21 11.42 5.93
C LEU A 82 16.36 11.06 4.44
N GLN A 83 16.25 12.07 3.56
CA GLN A 83 16.39 11.82 2.12
C GLN A 83 17.74 11.14 1.82
N ASP A 84 17.74 10.13 0.92
CA ASP A 84 18.92 9.35 0.54
C ASP A 84 19.63 8.63 1.71
N ALA A 85 19.02 8.54 2.91
CA ALA A 85 19.63 7.85 4.06
C ALA A 85 19.63 6.32 3.88
N ASP A 86 20.64 5.66 4.44
CA ASP A 86 20.66 4.20 4.54
C ASP A 86 20.07 3.75 5.89
N LEU A 87 18.86 3.25 5.83
CA LEU A 87 18.04 2.77 6.95
C LEU A 87 17.85 1.24 6.90
N HIS A 88 18.74 0.50 6.21
CA HIS A 88 18.62 -0.95 6.10
C HIS A 88 18.59 -1.60 7.48
N GLY A 89 17.57 -2.44 7.72
CA GLY A 89 17.40 -3.15 8.99
C GLY A 89 17.16 -2.26 10.21
N VAL A 90 16.88 -0.98 10.02
CA VAL A 90 16.60 -0.03 11.12
C VAL A 90 15.36 -0.46 11.90
N ILE A 91 15.37 -0.22 13.22
CA ILE A 91 14.21 -0.45 14.09
C ILE A 91 13.56 0.91 14.41
N LEU A 92 12.40 1.16 13.80
CA LEU A 92 11.56 2.35 13.96
C LEU A 92 10.24 2.01 14.67
N TYR A 93 10.24 0.97 15.52
CA TYR A 93 9.04 0.54 16.25
C TYR A 93 8.40 1.70 17.03
N ALA A 94 7.13 1.99 16.74
CA ALA A 94 6.36 3.07 17.37
C ALA A 94 7.02 4.46 17.30
N ALA A 95 7.88 4.72 16.32
CA ALA A 95 8.50 6.04 16.11
C ALA A 95 7.50 7.02 15.50
N ASP A 96 7.66 8.30 15.81
CA ASP A 96 6.92 9.41 15.19
C ASP A 96 7.71 10.00 14.02
N LEU A 97 7.26 9.67 12.79
CA LEU A 97 7.89 10.13 11.55
C LEU A 97 7.04 11.18 10.83
N ARG A 98 6.01 11.72 11.48
CA ARG A 98 5.07 12.64 10.83
C ARG A 98 5.77 13.78 10.11
N GLY A 99 5.42 13.94 8.82
CA GLY A 99 5.97 15.00 7.97
C GLY A 99 7.46 14.85 7.63
N ALA A 100 8.10 13.73 7.98
CA ALA A 100 9.49 13.48 7.60
C ALA A 100 9.63 13.32 6.09
N ASN A 101 10.80 13.69 5.55
CA ASN A 101 11.20 13.41 4.18
C ASN A 101 12.15 12.21 4.16
N ILE A 102 11.67 11.08 3.64
CA ILE A 102 12.40 9.81 3.55
C ILE A 102 12.50 9.38 2.07
N ALA A 103 12.39 10.34 1.15
CA ALA A 103 12.47 10.06 -0.27
C ALA A 103 13.80 9.41 -0.65
N LEU A 104 13.77 8.39 -1.53
CA LEU A 104 14.92 7.67 -2.04
C LEU A 104 15.77 6.95 -0.97
N ALA A 105 15.31 6.89 0.28
CA ALA A 105 16.02 6.19 1.36
C ALA A 105 15.93 4.67 1.20
N ASN A 106 16.92 3.97 1.73
CA ASN A 106 16.97 2.51 1.76
C ASN A 106 16.44 2.00 3.11
N LEU A 107 15.20 1.49 3.12
CA LEU A 107 14.54 0.88 4.28
C LEU A 107 14.40 -0.66 4.14
N LEU A 108 15.28 -1.29 3.34
CA LEU A 108 15.28 -2.74 3.16
C LEU A 108 15.24 -3.45 4.53
N ASP A 109 14.31 -4.42 4.69
CA ASP A 109 14.14 -5.24 5.90
C ASP A 109 13.97 -4.45 7.21
N SER A 110 13.54 -3.20 7.13
CA SER A 110 13.32 -2.34 8.30
C SER A 110 12.06 -2.72 9.10
N ASN A 111 12.04 -2.36 10.38
CA ASN A 111 10.90 -2.59 11.28
C ASN A 111 10.22 -1.25 11.63
N LEU A 112 9.06 -0.99 11.02
CA LEU A 112 8.23 0.19 11.25
C LEU A 112 6.90 -0.14 11.95
N ILE A 113 6.81 -1.28 12.64
CA ILE A 113 5.56 -1.69 13.30
C ILE A 113 5.03 -0.55 14.18
N SER A 114 3.75 -0.21 13.98
CA SER A 114 3.03 0.84 14.73
C SER A 114 3.63 2.25 14.63
N ALA A 115 4.54 2.51 13.70
CA ALA A 115 5.05 3.87 13.48
C ALA A 115 3.96 4.80 12.93
N ASP A 116 4.08 6.09 13.23
CA ASP A 116 3.23 7.13 12.66
C ASP A 116 3.93 7.82 11.49
N LEU A 117 3.46 7.51 10.28
CA LEU A 117 4.00 7.99 9.01
C LEU A 117 3.09 9.02 8.33
N ARG A 118 2.17 9.67 9.04
CA ARG A 118 1.28 10.66 8.43
C ARG A 118 2.05 11.80 7.78
N ASN A 119 1.67 12.16 6.55
CA ASN A 119 2.29 13.22 5.75
C ASN A 119 3.78 12.98 5.41
N VAL A 120 4.26 11.76 5.47
CA VAL A 120 5.64 11.40 5.10
C VAL A 120 5.81 11.38 3.59
N ASN A 121 6.97 11.80 3.12
CA ASN A 121 7.40 11.58 1.74
C ASN A 121 8.34 10.36 1.67
N LEU A 122 7.86 9.28 1.09
CA LEU A 122 8.56 8.02 0.84
C LEU A 122 8.76 7.76 -0.68
N SER A 123 8.63 8.80 -1.51
CA SER A 123 8.73 8.62 -2.96
C SER A 123 10.06 7.97 -3.36
N GLY A 124 9.99 6.90 -4.15
CA GLY A 124 11.14 6.15 -4.62
C GLY A 124 11.95 5.44 -3.52
N ALA A 125 11.45 5.37 -2.28
CA ALA A 125 12.13 4.64 -1.20
C ALA A 125 12.11 3.12 -1.44
N ASN A 126 13.17 2.45 -0.99
CA ASN A 126 13.26 0.99 -0.99
C ASN A 126 12.74 0.44 0.35
N LEU A 127 11.55 -0.15 0.34
CA LEU A 127 10.88 -0.76 1.49
C LEU A 127 10.74 -2.29 1.33
N ARG A 128 11.57 -2.92 0.48
CA ARG A 128 11.52 -4.38 0.27
C ARG A 128 11.65 -5.11 1.58
N GLY A 129 10.77 -6.10 1.78
CA GLY A 129 10.77 -6.92 3.01
C GLY A 129 10.48 -6.15 4.29
N ALA A 130 10.20 -4.85 4.26
CA ALA A 130 9.94 -4.05 5.45
C ALA A 130 8.69 -4.51 6.20
N CYS A 131 8.74 -4.46 7.53
CA CYS A 131 7.61 -4.74 8.40
C CYS A 131 6.87 -3.45 8.76
N LEU A 132 5.70 -3.24 8.12
CA LEU A 132 4.85 -2.05 8.23
C LEU A 132 3.52 -2.36 8.94
N ARG A 133 3.45 -3.41 9.76
CA ARG A 133 2.20 -3.83 10.42
C ARG A 133 1.61 -2.74 11.29
N GLY A 134 0.32 -2.45 11.06
CA GLY A 134 -0.40 -1.47 11.85
C GLY A 134 0.15 -0.04 11.74
N VAL A 135 0.97 0.25 10.76
CA VAL A 135 1.50 1.60 10.50
C VAL A 135 0.36 2.56 10.18
N ASN A 136 0.50 3.80 10.64
CA ASN A 136 -0.47 4.86 10.37
C ASN A 136 0.04 5.80 9.27
N MET A 137 -0.52 5.66 8.07
CA MET A 137 -0.20 6.46 6.88
C MET A 137 -1.41 7.27 6.37
N ARG A 138 -2.49 7.35 7.15
CA ARG A 138 -3.70 8.03 6.70
C ARG A 138 -3.46 9.52 6.45
N TYR A 139 -4.14 10.06 5.44
CA TYR A 139 -4.14 11.50 5.27
C TYR A 139 -4.97 12.21 6.37
N GLU A 140 -4.60 13.43 6.69
CA GLU A 140 -5.36 14.28 7.60
C GLU A 140 -6.10 15.37 6.81
N LYS A 141 -7.43 15.52 7.01
CA LYS A 141 -8.29 16.44 6.27
C LYS A 141 -7.83 17.93 6.30
N ARG A 142 -6.95 18.28 7.22
CA ARG A 142 -6.42 19.65 7.36
C ARG A 142 -5.09 19.87 6.64
N VAL A 143 -4.46 18.79 6.16
CA VAL A 143 -3.21 18.81 5.41
C VAL A 143 -3.51 18.15 4.07
N TYR A 144 -3.40 18.89 2.98
CA TYR A 144 -3.87 18.50 1.64
C TYR A 144 -3.09 17.36 0.99
N ASN A 145 -2.05 16.84 1.62
CA ASN A 145 -1.22 15.78 1.06
C ASN A 145 -1.30 14.52 1.94
N GLY A 146 -1.71 13.39 1.35
CA GLY A 146 -1.52 12.06 1.94
C GLY A 146 -0.04 11.67 1.95
N VAL A 147 0.25 10.50 2.50
CA VAL A 147 1.59 9.91 2.39
C VAL A 147 1.93 9.68 0.93
N ASN A 148 3.13 10.11 0.53
CA ASN A 148 3.63 9.93 -0.83
C ASN A 148 4.54 8.69 -0.89
N LEU A 149 4.03 7.61 -1.47
CA LEU A 149 4.74 6.34 -1.74
C LEU A 149 4.96 6.12 -3.25
N ARG A 150 4.88 7.19 -4.02
CA ARG A 150 4.97 7.14 -5.48
C ARG A 150 6.28 6.51 -5.93
N GLY A 151 6.20 5.42 -6.71
CA GLY A 151 7.36 4.68 -7.19
C GLY A 151 8.20 4.01 -6.10
N ALA A 152 7.69 3.86 -4.87
CA ALA A 152 8.35 3.12 -3.81
C ALA A 152 8.39 1.62 -4.13
N ASP A 153 9.44 0.94 -3.72
CA ASP A 153 9.58 -0.52 -3.81
C ASP A 153 9.12 -1.15 -2.48
N LEU A 154 7.94 -1.75 -2.48
CA LEU A 154 7.30 -2.45 -1.36
C LEU A 154 7.24 -3.97 -1.60
N HIS A 155 8.07 -4.51 -2.51
CA HIS A 155 8.07 -5.94 -2.80
C HIS A 155 8.22 -6.76 -1.51
N ASN A 156 7.33 -7.75 -1.33
CA ASN A 156 7.32 -8.63 -0.15
C ASN A 156 7.21 -7.90 1.21
N ALA A 157 6.75 -6.64 1.24
CA ALA A 157 6.53 -5.90 2.49
C ALA A 157 5.31 -6.44 3.26
N ASP A 158 5.36 -6.39 4.59
CA ASP A 158 4.25 -6.77 5.47
C ASP A 158 3.46 -5.52 5.93
N LEU A 159 2.35 -5.24 5.26
CA LEU A 159 1.45 -4.10 5.50
C LEU A 159 0.14 -4.49 6.21
N ARG A 160 0.11 -5.66 6.87
CA ARG A 160 -1.13 -6.14 7.51
C ARG A 160 -1.69 -5.14 8.51
N GLY A 161 -2.99 -4.85 8.37
CA GLY A 161 -3.69 -3.90 9.23
C GLY A 161 -3.18 -2.46 9.13
N ALA A 162 -2.32 -2.13 8.17
CA ALA A 162 -1.86 -0.77 7.94
C ALA A 162 -3.00 0.16 7.52
N ASN A 163 -2.94 1.43 7.91
CA ASN A 163 -3.87 2.45 7.45
C ASN A 163 -3.22 3.37 6.42
N LEU A 164 -3.50 3.10 5.14
CA LEU A 164 -3.00 3.82 3.96
C LEU A 164 -4.05 4.77 3.36
N THR A 165 -5.13 5.07 4.09
CA THR A 165 -6.23 5.88 3.56
C THR A 165 -5.73 7.19 2.95
N GLY A 166 -6.04 7.40 1.66
CA GLY A 166 -5.66 8.59 0.90
C GLY A 166 -4.18 8.70 0.52
N ALA A 167 -3.38 7.64 0.67
CA ALA A 167 -1.98 7.62 0.24
C ALA A 167 -1.85 7.59 -1.30
N ASP A 168 -0.74 8.10 -1.83
CA ASP A 168 -0.36 7.97 -3.24
C ASP A 168 0.69 6.86 -3.40
N LEU A 169 0.25 5.73 -3.95
CA LEU A 169 1.05 4.55 -4.30
C LEU A 169 1.20 4.40 -5.82
N SER A 170 1.00 5.48 -6.59
CA SER A 170 1.14 5.43 -8.04
C SER A 170 2.50 4.89 -8.44
N ARG A 171 2.52 3.90 -9.36
CA ARG A 171 3.75 3.26 -9.85
C ARG A 171 4.59 2.54 -8.79
N ALA A 172 4.04 2.30 -7.60
CA ALA A 172 4.73 1.51 -6.58
C ALA A 172 4.80 0.02 -6.98
N ASP A 173 5.86 -0.65 -6.58
CA ASP A 173 5.99 -2.10 -6.65
C ASP A 173 5.50 -2.70 -5.34
N LEU A 174 4.34 -3.35 -5.36
CA LEU A 174 3.72 -4.06 -4.24
C LEU A 174 3.68 -5.58 -4.50
N THR A 175 4.50 -6.07 -5.43
CA THR A 175 4.54 -7.49 -5.77
C THR A 175 4.81 -8.34 -4.52
N GLU A 176 4.04 -9.45 -4.35
CA GLU A 176 4.13 -10.35 -3.20
C GLU A 176 3.88 -9.68 -1.82
N ALA A 177 3.49 -8.41 -1.75
CA ALA A 177 3.23 -7.72 -0.48
C ALA A 177 2.01 -8.31 0.24
N ASN A 178 2.01 -8.25 1.57
CA ASN A 178 0.89 -8.68 2.40
C ASN A 178 0.13 -7.46 2.96
N LEU A 179 -1.04 -7.19 2.37
CA LEU A 179 -1.93 -6.08 2.73
C LEU A 179 -3.22 -6.55 3.42
N ASN A 180 -3.27 -7.80 3.91
CA ASN A 180 -4.49 -8.33 4.51
C ASN A 180 -5.01 -7.41 5.61
N GLU A 181 -6.33 -7.18 5.61
CA GLU A 181 -7.02 -6.33 6.58
C GLU A 181 -6.58 -4.85 6.60
N ALA A 182 -5.73 -4.42 5.64
CA ALA A 182 -5.31 -3.03 5.53
C ALA A 182 -6.46 -2.12 5.06
N SER A 183 -6.37 -0.82 5.40
CA SER A 183 -7.25 0.22 4.85
C SER A 183 -6.54 0.98 3.74
N LEU A 184 -7.02 0.78 2.50
CA LEU A 184 -6.58 1.48 1.29
C LEU A 184 -7.72 2.32 0.69
N ARG A 185 -8.59 2.87 1.54
CA ARG A 185 -9.68 3.73 1.07
C ARG A 185 -9.13 5.00 0.43
N GLU A 186 -9.75 5.44 -0.67
CA GLU A 186 -9.37 6.68 -1.37
C GLU A 186 -7.88 6.70 -1.80
N VAL A 187 -7.20 5.54 -1.84
CA VAL A 187 -5.80 5.44 -2.25
C VAL A 187 -5.65 5.61 -3.75
N THR A 188 -4.53 6.16 -4.20
CA THR A 188 -4.16 6.18 -5.61
C THR A 188 -3.14 5.08 -5.88
N LEU A 189 -3.49 4.12 -6.77
CA LEU A 189 -2.67 2.98 -7.20
C LEU A 189 -2.35 3.00 -8.70
N THR A 190 -2.60 4.12 -9.39
CA THR A 190 -2.44 4.19 -10.85
C THR A 190 -1.07 3.64 -11.30
N GLU A 191 -1.09 2.68 -12.24
CA GLU A 191 0.12 2.01 -12.78
C GLU A 191 0.95 1.25 -11.73
N ALA A 192 0.43 0.94 -10.55
CA ALA A 192 1.12 0.11 -9.56
C ALA A 192 1.10 -1.37 -9.95
N ASP A 193 2.08 -2.14 -9.47
CA ASP A 193 2.13 -3.60 -9.62
C ASP A 193 1.85 -4.29 -8.28
N LEU A 194 0.73 -5.01 -8.20
CA LEU A 194 0.31 -5.83 -7.06
C LEU A 194 0.30 -7.33 -7.39
N SER A 195 1.12 -7.75 -8.36
CA SER A 195 1.17 -9.16 -8.75
C SER A 195 1.55 -10.05 -7.57
N GLY A 196 0.76 -11.10 -7.34
CA GLY A 196 0.97 -12.04 -6.22
C GLY A 196 0.66 -11.46 -4.83
N ALA A 197 0.25 -10.20 -4.72
CA ALA A 197 -0.03 -9.60 -3.41
C ALA A 197 -1.25 -10.23 -2.73
N SER A 198 -1.23 -10.26 -1.39
CA SER A 198 -2.34 -10.71 -0.56
C SER A 198 -3.12 -9.52 -0.01
N LEU A 199 -4.40 -9.40 -0.42
CA LEU A 199 -5.30 -8.30 -0.05
C LEU A 199 -6.61 -8.83 0.54
N GLN A 200 -6.58 -9.98 1.21
CA GLN A 200 -7.78 -10.57 1.79
C GLN A 200 -8.41 -9.62 2.82
N SER A 201 -9.73 -9.44 2.70
CA SER A 201 -10.53 -8.59 3.61
C SER A 201 -10.06 -7.12 3.68
N THR A 202 -9.35 -6.62 2.66
CA THR A 202 -8.91 -5.22 2.58
C THR A 202 -10.06 -4.26 2.29
N PHE A 203 -9.90 -3.01 2.74
CA PHE A 203 -10.82 -1.91 2.46
C PHE A 203 -10.25 -1.04 1.35
N LEU A 204 -10.83 -1.13 0.15
CA LEU A 204 -10.37 -0.51 -1.10
C LEU A 204 -11.46 0.40 -1.71
N SER A 205 -12.45 0.82 -0.91
CA SER A 205 -13.54 1.66 -1.41
C SER A 205 -13.00 3.00 -1.91
N ASP A 206 -13.56 3.47 -3.03
CA ASP A 206 -13.24 4.75 -3.63
C ASP A 206 -11.76 4.90 -4.10
N LEU A 207 -11.03 3.78 -4.27
CA LEU A 207 -9.65 3.82 -4.76
C LEU A 207 -9.60 4.27 -6.23
N ILE A 208 -8.47 4.85 -6.64
CA ILE A 208 -8.12 5.18 -8.03
C ILE A 208 -7.01 4.22 -8.46
N GLY A 209 -7.38 3.16 -9.18
CA GLY A 209 -6.50 2.08 -9.60
C GLY A 209 -6.51 1.85 -11.12
N ILE A 210 -6.29 2.91 -11.89
CA ILE A 210 -6.26 2.82 -13.37
C ILE A 210 -5.00 2.09 -13.82
N ALA A 211 -5.16 1.09 -14.70
CA ALA A 211 -4.07 0.30 -15.29
C ALA A 211 -3.17 -0.42 -14.26
N VAL A 212 -3.72 -0.78 -13.10
CA VAL A 212 -3.01 -1.57 -12.08
C VAL A 212 -2.83 -3.01 -12.53
N VAL A 213 -1.69 -3.60 -12.19
CA VAL A 213 -1.43 -5.02 -12.41
C VAL A 213 -1.76 -5.80 -11.15
N TRP A 214 -2.85 -6.61 -11.22
CA TRP A 214 -3.34 -7.45 -10.11
C TRP A 214 -3.08 -8.94 -10.33
N LYS A 215 -2.19 -9.31 -11.22
CA LYS A 215 -1.98 -10.71 -11.61
C LYS A 215 -1.77 -11.62 -10.41
N GLN A 216 -2.58 -12.69 -10.33
CA GLN A 216 -2.49 -13.69 -9.26
C GLN A 216 -2.66 -13.12 -7.84
N ALA A 217 -3.11 -11.88 -7.69
CA ALA A 217 -3.40 -11.30 -6.39
C ALA A 217 -4.59 -11.99 -5.71
N ASN A 218 -4.56 -12.06 -4.38
CA ASN A 218 -5.66 -12.57 -3.57
C ASN A 218 -6.49 -11.40 -3.01
N LEU A 219 -7.66 -11.13 -3.60
CA LEU A 219 -8.61 -10.09 -3.23
C LEU A 219 -9.89 -10.66 -2.60
N ARG A 220 -9.82 -11.89 -2.04
CA ARG A 220 -10.99 -12.50 -1.41
C ARG A 220 -11.58 -11.59 -0.35
N ASP A 221 -12.92 -11.47 -0.37
CA ASP A 221 -13.68 -10.67 0.59
C ASP A 221 -13.27 -9.17 0.65
N ALA A 222 -12.51 -8.68 -0.35
CA ALA A 222 -12.12 -7.27 -0.43
C ALA A 222 -13.30 -6.34 -0.67
N LYS A 223 -13.27 -5.12 -0.12
CA LYS A 223 -14.30 -4.08 -0.23
C LYS A 223 -13.86 -3.03 -1.24
N LEU A 224 -14.34 -3.16 -2.49
CA LEU A 224 -13.94 -2.39 -3.68
C LEU A 224 -15.07 -1.47 -4.19
N GLU A 225 -16.00 -1.10 -3.30
CA GLU A 225 -17.14 -0.27 -3.71
C GLU A 225 -16.69 1.06 -4.31
N ARG A 226 -17.24 1.41 -5.47
CA ARG A 226 -16.97 2.64 -6.22
C ARG A 226 -15.50 2.84 -6.63
N ALA A 227 -14.70 1.79 -6.59
CA ALA A 227 -13.31 1.84 -7.05
C ALA A 227 -13.24 2.08 -8.56
N ASP A 228 -12.27 2.85 -9.02
CA ASP A 228 -11.89 2.92 -10.42
C ASP A 228 -10.75 1.93 -10.70
N LEU A 229 -11.09 0.85 -11.38
CA LEU A 229 -10.21 -0.28 -11.71
C LEU A 229 -10.00 -0.41 -13.22
N SER A 230 -10.36 0.64 -13.96
CA SER A 230 -10.35 0.62 -15.42
C SER A 230 -8.98 0.27 -16.00
N ASP A 231 -8.98 -0.43 -17.13
CA ASP A 231 -7.79 -0.89 -17.86
C ASP A 231 -6.86 -1.83 -17.04
N GLY A 232 -7.27 -2.31 -15.84
CA GLY A 232 -6.49 -3.18 -14.95
C GLY A 232 -6.32 -4.61 -15.46
N ASP A 233 -5.23 -5.27 -15.05
CA ASP A 233 -4.93 -6.67 -15.37
C ASP A 233 -5.14 -7.58 -14.15
N PHE A 234 -6.27 -8.29 -14.13
CA PHE A 234 -6.70 -9.22 -13.09
C PHE A 234 -6.46 -10.70 -13.48
N THR A 235 -5.55 -10.97 -14.39
CA THR A 235 -5.27 -12.34 -14.84
C THR A 235 -4.95 -13.26 -13.66
N GLY A 236 -5.74 -14.33 -13.48
CA GLY A 236 -5.55 -15.32 -12.42
C GLY A 236 -5.83 -14.84 -10.98
N CYS A 237 -6.40 -13.64 -10.80
CA CYS A 237 -6.81 -13.12 -9.48
C CYS A 237 -7.88 -13.97 -8.81
N ASP A 238 -7.89 -14.00 -7.48
CA ASP A 238 -9.04 -14.45 -6.68
C ASP A 238 -9.79 -13.25 -6.08
N LEU A 239 -10.96 -12.95 -6.61
CA LEU A 239 -11.91 -11.92 -6.16
C LEU A 239 -13.16 -12.56 -5.52
N SER A 240 -13.09 -13.83 -5.11
CA SER A 240 -14.24 -14.51 -4.51
C SER A 240 -14.77 -13.72 -3.31
N GLU A 241 -16.10 -13.57 -3.24
CA GLU A 241 -16.82 -12.84 -2.18
C GLU A 241 -16.51 -11.32 -2.12
N ALA A 242 -15.72 -10.78 -3.07
CA ALA A 242 -15.41 -9.36 -3.12
C ALA A 242 -16.64 -8.50 -3.43
N ASN A 243 -16.70 -7.29 -2.88
CA ASN A 243 -17.75 -6.32 -3.14
C ASN A 243 -17.25 -5.21 -4.07
N LEU A 244 -17.69 -5.27 -5.34
CA LEU A 244 -17.37 -4.31 -6.40
C LEU A 244 -18.59 -3.45 -6.77
N THR A 245 -19.52 -3.24 -5.84
CA THR A 245 -20.73 -2.46 -6.11
C THR A 245 -20.38 -1.05 -6.58
N GLY A 246 -20.86 -0.67 -7.77
CA GLY A 246 -20.62 0.64 -8.38
C GLY A 246 -19.18 0.89 -8.84
N ALA A 247 -18.34 -0.14 -8.89
CA ALA A 247 -16.96 -0.01 -9.38
C ALA A 247 -16.91 0.19 -10.90
N ASN A 248 -15.92 0.91 -11.38
CA ASN A 248 -15.56 1.02 -12.80
C ASN A 248 -14.52 -0.06 -13.15
N LEU A 249 -14.95 -1.06 -13.90
CA LEU A 249 -14.15 -2.20 -14.38
C LEU A 249 -14.05 -2.19 -15.91
N THR A 250 -14.20 -1.02 -16.54
CA THR A 250 -14.17 -0.91 -17.99
C THR A 250 -12.83 -1.38 -18.53
N LYS A 251 -12.89 -2.24 -19.59
CA LYS A 251 -11.73 -2.79 -20.31
C LYS A 251 -10.73 -3.57 -19.43
N ILE A 252 -11.09 -4.04 -18.25
CA ILE A 252 -10.22 -4.93 -17.49
C ILE A 252 -9.89 -6.19 -18.26
N LYS A 253 -8.76 -6.81 -17.93
CA LYS A 253 -8.36 -8.14 -18.37
C LYS A 253 -8.39 -9.08 -17.18
N ALA A 254 -9.26 -10.09 -17.21
CA ALA A 254 -9.40 -11.02 -16.10
C ALA A 254 -9.42 -12.51 -16.55
N PRO A 255 -8.65 -12.93 -17.57
CA PRO A 255 -8.67 -14.35 -17.94
C PRO A 255 -8.24 -15.22 -16.77
N GLN A 256 -8.96 -16.36 -16.57
CA GLN A 256 -8.70 -17.32 -15.51
C GLN A 256 -8.87 -16.78 -14.07
N ALA A 257 -9.44 -15.60 -13.89
CA ALA A 257 -9.78 -15.10 -12.56
C ALA A 257 -10.91 -15.92 -11.91
N VAL A 258 -10.92 -15.95 -10.59
CA VAL A 258 -12.00 -16.54 -9.78
C VAL A 258 -12.77 -15.41 -9.09
N MET A 259 -14.06 -15.30 -9.42
CA MET A 259 -14.93 -14.22 -8.94
C MET A 259 -16.25 -14.78 -8.37
N ARG A 260 -16.18 -15.93 -7.71
CA ARG A 260 -17.34 -16.62 -7.15
C ARG A 260 -18.00 -15.75 -6.06
N ARG A 261 -19.33 -15.66 -6.09
CA ARG A 261 -20.14 -14.91 -5.09
C ARG A 261 -19.77 -13.43 -4.98
N SER A 262 -18.99 -12.90 -5.91
CA SER A 262 -18.67 -11.48 -5.92
C SER A 262 -19.88 -10.63 -6.32
N ARG A 263 -19.89 -9.36 -5.87
CA ARG A 263 -20.98 -8.43 -6.10
C ARG A 263 -20.56 -7.32 -7.04
N PHE A 264 -21.20 -7.26 -8.22
CA PHE A 264 -20.99 -6.25 -9.26
C PHE A 264 -22.23 -5.37 -9.44
N ASN A 265 -23.05 -5.18 -8.40
CA ASN A 265 -24.26 -4.39 -8.55
C ASN A 265 -23.91 -2.98 -9.04
N ARG A 266 -24.54 -2.52 -10.14
CA ARG A 266 -24.28 -1.21 -10.75
C ARG A 266 -22.83 -0.96 -11.17
N ALA A 267 -22.00 -1.99 -11.23
CA ALA A 267 -20.62 -1.87 -11.74
C ALA A 267 -20.63 -1.74 -13.27
N ASP A 268 -19.62 -1.07 -13.81
CA ASP A 268 -19.40 -0.97 -15.25
C ASP A 268 -18.27 -1.91 -15.67
N LEU A 269 -18.63 -3.01 -16.33
CA LEU A 269 -17.73 -4.01 -16.91
C LEU A 269 -17.72 -3.89 -18.46
N SER A 270 -18.07 -2.74 -19.01
CA SER A 270 -18.11 -2.54 -20.45
C SER A 270 -16.75 -2.84 -21.08
N ARG A 271 -16.75 -3.69 -22.15
CA ARG A 271 -15.54 -4.12 -22.86
C ARG A 271 -14.54 -4.92 -21.99
N ALA A 272 -14.93 -5.42 -20.84
CA ALA A 272 -14.10 -6.30 -20.02
C ALA A 272 -13.81 -7.62 -20.73
N ASP A 273 -12.59 -8.13 -20.59
CA ASP A 273 -12.21 -9.49 -21.02
C ASP A 273 -12.37 -10.44 -19.82
N LEU A 274 -13.49 -11.15 -19.80
CA LEU A 274 -13.88 -12.09 -18.74
C LEU A 274 -13.86 -13.55 -19.25
N ARG A 275 -13.05 -13.85 -20.25
CA ARG A 275 -12.98 -15.19 -20.85
C ARG A 275 -12.50 -16.23 -19.84
N GLY A 276 -13.27 -17.32 -19.72
CA GLY A 276 -12.94 -18.44 -18.83
C GLY A 276 -12.96 -18.09 -17.33
N VAL A 277 -13.54 -16.96 -16.94
CA VAL A 277 -13.68 -16.54 -15.52
C VAL A 277 -14.73 -17.41 -14.83
N ASP A 278 -14.47 -17.76 -13.57
CA ASP A 278 -15.47 -18.40 -12.72
C ASP A 278 -16.26 -17.33 -11.93
N LEU A 279 -17.50 -17.13 -12.37
CA LEU A 279 -18.48 -16.18 -11.80
C LEU A 279 -19.67 -16.89 -11.16
N THR A 280 -19.46 -18.14 -10.68
CA THR A 280 -20.52 -18.91 -10.02
C THR A 280 -21.14 -18.11 -8.88
N GLU A 281 -22.46 -18.00 -8.85
CA GLU A 281 -23.25 -17.25 -7.86
C GLU A 281 -22.91 -15.72 -7.80
N ALA A 282 -22.22 -15.16 -8.79
CA ALA A 282 -21.93 -13.73 -8.83
C ALA A 282 -23.18 -12.89 -9.09
N VAL A 283 -23.21 -11.64 -8.55
CA VAL A 283 -24.41 -10.78 -8.59
C VAL A 283 -24.14 -9.53 -9.43
N PHE A 284 -24.86 -9.38 -10.55
CA PHE A 284 -24.71 -8.29 -11.53
C PHE A 284 -25.96 -7.41 -11.65
N ILE A 285 -26.71 -7.24 -10.53
CA ILE A 285 -27.96 -6.46 -10.58
C ILE A 285 -27.67 -5.02 -11.03
N GLU A 286 -28.37 -4.61 -12.12
CA GLU A 286 -28.19 -3.27 -12.71
C GLU A 286 -26.76 -2.98 -13.21
N ALA A 287 -25.93 -4.00 -13.43
CA ALA A 287 -24.56 -3.83 -13.96
C ALA A 287 -24.55 -3.60 -15.48
N TYR A 288 -23.49 -2.95 -15.97
CA TYR A 288 -23.26 -2.68 -17.38
C TYR A 288 -22.17 -3.62 -17.91
N LEU A 289 -22.53 -4.53 -18.86
CA LEU A 289 -21.61 -5.48 -19.47
C LEU A 289 -21.57 -5.28 -21.02
N GLY A 290 -21.84 -4.08 -21.48
CA GLY A 290 -21.85 -3.77 -22.90
C GLY A 290 -20.53 -4.16 -23.58
N ARG A 291 -20.59 -5.05 -24.60
CA ARG A 291 -19.42 -5.58 -25.31
C ARG A 291 -18.41 -6.35 -24.46
N ALA A 292 -18.77 -6.81 -23.28
CA ALA A 292 -17.92 -7.69 -22.47
C ALA A 292 -17.74 -9.05 -23.17
N ASP A 293 -16.56 -9.63 -23.02
CA ASP A 293 -16.25 -10.97 -23.55
C ASP A 293 -16.31 -12.00 -22.42
N LEU A 294 -17.42 -12.73 -22.34
CA LEU A 294 -17.72 -13.76 -21.36
C LEU A 294 -17.58 -15.19 -21.92
N ARG A 295 -16.87 -15.35 -23.05
CA ARG A 295 -16.73 -16.65 -23.68
C ARG A 295 -16.12 -17.67 -22.73
N ASN A 296 -16.72 -18.87 -22.72
CA ASN A 296 -16.29 -20.01 -21.91
C ASN A 296 -16.23 -19.72 -20.39
N SER A 297 -16.88 -18.67 -19.90
CA SER A 297 -17.00 -18.39 -18.47
C SER A 297 -17.99 -19.32 -17.77
N ILE A 298 -17.87 -19.44 -16.45
CA ILE A 298 -18.81 -20.18 -15.61
C ILE A 298 -19.71 -19.16 -14.91
N LEU A 299 -20.98 -19.10 -15.35
CA LEU A 299 -22.00 -18.18 -14.86
C LEU A 299 -23.13 -18.91 -14.11
N LYS A 300 -22.82 -20.12 -13.60
CA LYS A 300 -23.79 -20.94 -12.90
C LYS A 300 -24.37 -20.17 -11.71
N ASP A 301 -25.74 -20.15 -11.64
CA ASP A 301 -26.49 -19.45 -10.61
C ASP A 301 -26.17 -17.94 -10.48
N ALA A 302 -25.53 -17.32 -11.50
CA ALA A 302 -25.27 -15.88 -11.51
C ALA A 302 -26.55 -15.06 -11.69
N ASN A 303 -26.60 -13.86 -11.09
CA ASN A 303 -27.78 -13.00 -11.13
C ASN A 303 -27.56 -11.74 -11.97
N PHE A 304 -28.15 -11.69 -13.17
CA PHE A 304 -28.11 -10.57 -14.10
C PHE A 304 -29.39 -9.72 -14.11
N ALA A 305 -30.21 -9.79 -13.05
CA ALA A 305 -31.45 -9.02 -13.01
C ALA A 305 -31.23 -7.55 -13.37
N LYS A 306 -31.93 -7.03 -14.39
CA LYS A 306 -31.79 -5.67 -14.92
C LYS A 306 -30.39 -5.28 -15.43
N ALA A 307 -29.48 -6.22 -15.63
CA ALA A 307 -28.18 -5.93 -16.19
C ALA A 307 -28.28 -5.58 -17.69
N GLU A 308 -27.37 -4.76 -18.16
CA GLU A 308 -27.25 -4.38 -19.57
C GLU A 308 -26.18 -5.27 -20.22
N LEU A 309 -26.59 -6.13 -21.15
CA LEU A 309 -25.74 -7.12 -21.84
C LEU A 309 -25.58 -6.84 -23.35
N SER A 310 -25.77 -5.59 -23.80
CA SER A 310 -25.71 -5.22 -25.22
C SER A 310 -24.40 -5.64 -25.86
N SER A 311 -24.49 -6.51 -26.87
CA SER A 311 -23.33 -7.03 -27.60
C SER A 311 -22.31 -7.77 -26.71
N ALA A 312 -22.65 -8.19 -25.50
CA ALA A 312 -21.83 -9.11 -24.72
C ALA A 312 -21.70 -10.47 -25.43
N ASN A 313 -20.53 -11.07 -25.40
CA ASN A 313 -20.27 -12.36 -26.00
C ASN A 313 -20.30 -13.48 -24.93
N LEU A 314 -21.36 -14.28 -24.97
CA LEU A 314 -21.62 -15.39 -24.04
C LEU A 314 -21.34 -16.77 -24.66
N GLN A 315 -20.68 -16.84 -25.85
CA GLN A 315 -20.44 -18.10 -26.51
C GLN A 315 -19.70 -19.11 -25.64
N GLY A 316 -20.30 -20.28 -25.43
CA GLY A 316 -19.73 -21.34 -24.61
C GLY A 316 -19.75 -21.07 -23.10
N ALA A 317 -20.42 -20.01 -22.64
CA ALA A 317 -20.60 -19.75 -21.21
C ALA A 317 -21.59 -20.76 -20.59
N ASN A 318 -21.29 -21.26 -19.40
CA ASN A 318 -22.22 -22.09 -18.64
C ASN A 318 -23.14 -21.18 -17.79
N MET A 319 -24.40 -21.06 -18.20
CA MET A 319 -25.41 -20.20 -17.56
C MET A 319 -26.45 -20.97 -16.75
N GLN A 320 -26.24 -22.25 -16.47
CA GLN A 320 -27.22 -23.07 -15.73
C GLN A 320 -27.68 -22.35 -14.44
N GLY A 321 -29.00 -22.19 -14.29
CA GLY A 321 -29.61 -21.55 -13.13
C GLY A 321 -29.42 -20.03 -13.06
N ALA A 322 -28.77 -19.39 -14.04
CA ALA A 322 -28.58 -17.95 -14.02
C ALA A 322 -29.92 -17.19 -14.17
N ILE A 323 -30.05 -16.09 -13.42
CA ILE A 323 -31.18 -15.16 -13.54
C ILE A 323 -30.85 -14.14 -14.64
N LEU A 324 -31.68 -14.08 -15.68
CA LEU A 324 -31.52 -13.19 -16.82
C LEU A 324 -31.97 -11.74 -16.52
N PRO A 325 -31.64 -10.75 -17.38
CA PRO A 325 -32.02 -9.36 -17.16
C PRO A 325 -33.52 -9.10 -16.99
N ASP A 326 -34.37 -9.93 -17.56
CA ASP A 326 -35.83 -9.87 -17.45
C ASP A 326 -36.38 -10.63 -16.21
N ASN A 327 -35.52 -11.11 -15.34
CA ASN A 327 -35.77 -11.93 -14.18
C ASN A 327 -36.25 -13.37 -14.48
N SER A 328 -36.17 -13.84 -15.71
CA SER A 328 -36.35 -15.25 -16.01
C SER A 328 -35.11 -16.06 -15.62
N THR A 329 -35.29 -17.36 -15.37
CA THR A 329 -34.16 -18.27 -15.12
C THR A 329 -33.72 -18.92 -16.43
N TYR A 330 -32.42 -18.98 -16.65
CA TYR A 330 -31.85 -19.71 -17.80
C TYR A 330 -32.00 -21.22 -17.55
N GLU A 331 -32.79 -21.89 -18.40
CA GLU A 331 -32.98 -23.33 -18.45
C GLU A 331 -32.20 -23.85 -19.66
N ASP A 332 -31.38 -24.90 -19.51
CA ASP A 332 -30.62 -25.56 -20.58
C ASP A 332 -31.54 -26.28 -21.58
#